data_6b44321c3355d263b28ad4b0417eedeb
#
_entry.id   6b44321c3355d263b28ad4b0417eedeb
#
_cell.length_a   1.000
_cell.length_b   1.000
_cell.length_c   1.000
_cell.angle_alpha   90.00
_cell.angle_beta   90.00
_cell.angle_gamma   90.00
#
_symmetry.space_group_name_H-M   'P 1'
#
loop_
_entity.id
_entity.type
_entity.pdbx_description
1 polymer ?
#
loop_
_entity_poly.entity_id
_entity_poly.type
_entity_poly.pdbx_seq_one_letter_code
_entity_poly.pdbx_strand_id
1 'polypeptide(L)'
;MERPISSVHFEYVALFILCTTVFASATTSQHQESQSRQHKEASYLKMVVNATELPMEEYYDYIIVGGGTAGCPLAATLSQSFRVLVLERGGVGSGNPNLMNQEGFLTNLLNAETEDSPAQAFISEEGVPNARGRVLGGSSAINAGFYSRAHRDFFDRSGLPWDLTLVNQSYQWVEKEIVFRPKLKTWQSAVRDGLLEAGVTPYNGFTLDHAKGTKIGGSTFDGSGRRHTSADLLRYARPSNIKVAVYATVERLLLAGSSAIGALYRDQRGRHHHAFLREHGEVILSAGAIGSPQLLLLSGIGPRPYLSSWGIPVAHHLPYVGHFLYDNPRNGITILPSLPLDHSLIQVVGITDSGAYIEAASNVVPFISPRHNAFVRSPLYLTVATLISKISGPLSAGFLRLASTDVDANPRVRFNYFDNLVDLERCVNGTRKIAEILRSRALKDFKFSNWFGEQDFRFIGPALPLHQTDFPRMANFCRRTVSTIWHYHGGCVVGRVVDPHLKVIGMDSLRIVDGSVFSVSPGTNPQATLMMLGRYFGFKIITERNDYK
;
A
#
# COMPACT_ATOMS: atom_id res chain seq x y z
N MET A 1 30.04 22.41 -17.89
CA MET A 1 30.44 22.49 -16.47
C MET A 1 29.47 21.66 -15.66
N GLU A 2 29.82 20.39 -15.51
CA GLU A 2 29.04 19.42 -14.72
C GLU A 2 29.30 19.67 -13.23
N ARG A 3 28.24 19.87 -12.46
CA ARG A 3 28.37 19.92 -10.99
C ARG A 3 28.28 18.50 -10.45
N PRO A 4 29.14 18.09 -9.52
CA PRO A 4 29.12 16.75 -8.97
C PRO A 4 27.88 16.56 -8.08
N ILE A 5 27.18 15.43 -8.28
CA ILE A 5 26.10 14.90 -7.44
C ILE A 5 26.67 14.73 -6.03
N SER A 6 26.03 15.35 -5.04
CA SER A 6 26.52 15.44 -3.68
C SER A 6 26.61 14.06 -3.02
N SER A 7 27.72 13.81 -2.32
CA SER A 7 28.09 12.60 -1.57
C SER A 7 27.06 12.10 -0.54
N VAL A 8 26.05 12.88 -0.24
CA VAL A 8 25.01 12.57 0.77
C VAL A 8 24.03 11.48 0.31
N HIS A 9 23.80 11.34 -1.01
CA HIS A 9 22.95 10.27 -1.54
C HIS A 9 23.64 8.89 -1.49
N PHE A 10 24.95 8.87 -1.53
CA PHE A 10 25.73 7.62 -1.49
C PHE A 10 25.76 6.98 -0.09
N GLU A 11 25.71 7.77 0.98
CA GLU A 11 25.71 7.22 2.34
C GLU A 11 24.38 6.53 2.70
N TYR A 12 23.25 7.02 2.20
CA TYR A 12 21.94 6.40 2.42
C TYR A 12 21.76 5.11 1.62
N VAL A 13 22.27 5.07 0.40
CA VAL A 13 22.27 3.86 -0.44
C VAL A 13 23.25 2.82 0.13
N ALA A 14 24.41 3.24 0.64
CA ALA A 14 25.39 2.34 1.25
C ALA A 14 24.88 1.71 2.56
N LEU A 15 24.15 2.45 3.41
CA LEU A 15 23.50 1.88 4.61
C LEU A 15 22.37 0.91 4.24
N PHE A 16 21.68 1.16 3.14
CA PHE A 16 20.62 0.28 2.61
C PHE A 16 21.20 -1.01 1.99
N ILE A 17 22.31 -0.91 1.25
CA ILE A 17 22.95 -2.04 0.57
C ILE A 17 23.72 -2.94 1.56
N LEU A 18 24.34 -2.40 2.63
CA LEU A 18 25.01 -3.23 3.64
C LEU A 18 24.07 -4.11 4.46
N CYS A 19 22.79 -3.76 4.57
CA CYS A 19 21.79 -4.62 5.21
C CYS A 19 21.41 -5.86 4.37
N THR A 20 21.58 -5.85 3.07
CA THR A 20 21.05 -6.93 2.19
C THR A 20 21.92 -8.19 2.11
N THR A 21 23.23 -8.10 2.36
CA THR A 21 24.15 -9.23 2.19
C THR A 21 24.30 -10.16 3.39
N VAL A 22 23.80 -9.79 4.56
CA VAL A 22 23.96 -10.56 5.81
C VAL A 22 22.73 -11.42 6.16
N PHE A 23 21.57 -11.17 5.57
CA PHE A 23 20.36 -11.95 5.86
C PHE A 23 20.39 -13.41 5.37
N ALA A 24 21.28 -13.76 4.46
CA ALA A 24 21.35 -15.11 3.90
C ALA A 24 21.96 -16.17 4.84
N SER A 25 22.67 -15.80 5.90
CA SER A 25 23.40 -16.76 6.75
C SER A 25 22.84 -16.97 8.17
N ALA A 26 21.89 -16.14 8.62
CA ALA A 26 21.32 -16.25 9.96
C ALA A 26 20.08 -17.15 10.08
N THR A 27 19.54 -17.64 8.96
CA THR A 27 18.26 -18.39 8.94
C THR A 27 18.39 -19.88 9.24
N THR A 28 19.58 -20.43 9.44
CA THR A 28 19.77 -21.88 9.56
C THR A 28 19.64 -22.45 10.97
N SER A 29 19.60 -21.66 12.04
CA SER A 29 19.56 -22.20 13.41
C SER A 29 18.21 -22.11 14.13
N GLN A 30 17.21 -21.41 13.61
CA GLN A 30 15.85 -21.35 14.18
C GLN A 30 14.85 -22.32 13.55
N HIS A 31 15.28 -23.14 12.61
CA HIS A 31 14.40 -24.05 11.85
C HIS A 31 13.95 -25.32 12.58
N GLN A 32 14.45 -25.63 13.77
CA GLN A 32 14.12 -26.91 14.41
C GLN A 32 13.00 -26.89 15.44
N GLU A 33 12.51 -25.73 15.90
CA GLU A 33 11.41 -25.68 16.89
C GLU A 33 10.03 -25.34 16.32
N SER A 34 9.91 -24.98 15.04
CA SER A 34 8.62 -24.57 14.44
C SER A 34 7.85 -25.67 13.69
N GLN A 35 8.36 -26.89 13.63
CA GLN A 35 7.74 -27.98 12.83
C GLN A 35 6.52 -28.66 13.48
N SER A 36 6.06 -28.28 14.66
CA SER A 36 4.93 -28.97 15.31
C SER A 36 3.57 -28.25 15.25
N ARG A 37 3.45 -27.10 14.61
CA ARG A 37 2.15 -26.48 14.33
C ARG A 37 1.80 -26.67 12.86
N GLN A 38 1.07 -27.73 12.54
CA GLN A 38 0.34 -27.86 11.28
C GLN A 38 -0.53 -26.60 11.11
N HIS A 39 -0.05 -25.63 10.30
CA HIS A 39 -0.88 -24.51 9.88
C HIS A 39 -2.02 -25.08 9.05
N LYS A 40 -3.25 -24.93 9.52
CA LYS A 40 -4.43 -25.16 8.68
C LYS A 40 -4.25 -24.36 7.42
N GLU A 41 -4.10 -25.05 6.30
CA GLU A 41 -3.98 -24.45 4.98
C GLU A 41 -5.15 -23.48 4.76
N ALA A 42 -4.88 -22.28 4.24
CA ALA A 42 -5.92 -21.28 4.08
C ALA A 42 -6.99 -21.81 3.10
N SER A 43 -8.25 -21.79 3.51
CA SER A 43 -9.37 -22.43 2.80
C SER A 43 -9.56 -21.97 1.36
N TYR A 44 -9.07 -20.77 1.01
CA TYR A 44 -9.15 -20.21 -0.34
C TYR A 44 -8.15 -20.83 -1.32
N LEU A 45 -7.09 -21.51 -0.83
CA LEU A 45 -6.04 -22.10 -1.70
C LEU A 45 -6.58 -23.13 -2.68
N LYS A 46 -7.67 -23.82 -2.34
CA LYS A 46 -8.33 -24.76 -3.26
C LYS A 46 -8.92 -24.13 -4.53
N MET A 47 -9.05 -22.80 -4.56
CA MET A 47 -9.54 -22.05 -5.73
C MET A 47 -8.39 -21.41 -6.52
N VAL A 48 -7.17 -21.52 -5.98
CA VAL A 48 -5.95 -20.99 -6.61
C VAL A 48 -5.35 -22.04 -7.53
N VAL A 49 -5.05 -21.61 -8.75
CA VAL A 49 -4.40 -22.43 -9.77
C VAL A 49 -3.21 -21.67 -10.33
N ASN A 50 -2.17 -22.39 -10.74
CA ASN A 50 -1.09 -21.77 -11.51
C ASN A 50 -1.59 -21.47 -12.93
N ALA A 51 -1.28 -20.31 -13.48
CA ALA A 51 -1.69 -19.94 -14.84
C ALA A 51 -1.27 -20.95 -15.90
N THR A 52 -0.15 -21.68 -15.66
CA THR A 52 0.32 -22.76 -16.54
C THR A 52 -0.64 -23.96 -16.65
N GLU A 53 -1.58 -24.09 -15.72
CA GLU A 53 -2.58 -25.19 -15.68
C GLU A 53 -3.87 -24.80 -16.40
N LEU A 54 -4.03 -23.51 -16.76
CA LEU A 54 -5.23 -23.04 -17.44
C LEU A 54 -5.17 -23.33 -18.95
N PRO A 55 -6.35 -23.51 -19.59
CA PRO A 55 -6.42 -23.64 -21.05
C PRO A 55 -5.99 -22.32 -21.72
N MET A 56 -5.60 -22.42 -23.01
CA MET A 56 -5.16 -21.25 -23.78
C MET A 56 -6.30 -20.25 -24.02
N GLU A 57 -7.55 -20.71 -24.01
CA GLU A 57 -8.76 -19.90 -24.17
C GLU A 57 -9.86 -20.39 -23.22
N GLU A 58 -10.49 -19.46 -22.52
CA GLU A 58 -11.64 -19.76 -21.65
C GLU A 58 -12.55 -18.54 -21.47
N TYR A 59 -13.85 -18.78 -21.18
CA TYR A 59 -14.90 -17.74 -21.10
C TYR A 59 -15.45 -17.57 -19.70
N TYR A 60 -15.58 -16.29 -19.27
CA TYR A 60 -16.02 -15.89 -17.94
C TYR A 60 -17.06 -14.76 -17.99
N ASP A 61 -17.88 -14.67 -16.95
CA ASP A 61 -18.78 -13.52 -16.79
C ASP A 61 -18.00 -12.28 -16.34
N TYR A 62 -17.01 -12.47 -15.46
CA TYR A 62 -16.13 -11.40 -14.99
C TYR A 62 -14.67 -11.84 -15.00
N ILE A 63 -13.80 -10.98 -15.54
CA ILE A 63 -12.36 -11.14 -15.52
C ILE A 63 -11.80 -10.01 -14.66
N ILE A 64 -11.26 -10.31 -13.49
CA ILE A 64 -10.67 -9.34 -12.55
C ILE A 64 -9.16 -9.37 -12.72
N VAL A 65 -8.60 -8.26 -13.16
CA VAL A 65 -7.16 -8.09 -13.37
C VAL A 65 -6.52 -7.52 -12.11
N GLY A 66 -5.85 -8.36 -11.34
CA GLY A 66 -5.24 -8.08 -10.06
C GLY A 66 -6.01 -8.68 -8.89
N GLY A 67 -5.44 -9.71 -8.26
CA GLY A 67 -5.90 -10.32 -7.01
C GLY A 67 -5.41 -9.54 -5.78
N GLY A 68 -5.55 -8.20 -5.82
CA GLY A 68 -5.07 -7.29 -4.80
C GLY A 68 -6.11 -6.92 -3.73
N THR A 69 -5.84 -5.81 -3.05
CA THR A 69 -6.62 -5.32 -1.89
C THR A 69 -8.10 -5.13 -2.20
N ALA A 70 -8.45 -4.62 -3.38
CA ALA A 70 -9.84 -4.48 -3.83
C ALA A 70 -10.32 -5.69 -4.64
N GLY A 71 -9.44 -6.31 -5.43
CA GLY A 71 -9.80 -7.41 -6.34
C GLY A 71 -10.28 -8.67 -5.63
N CYS A 72 -9.67 -9.06 -4.51
CA CYS A 72 -10.07 -10.25 -3.75
C CYS A 72 -11.50 -10.14 -3.18
N PRO A 73 -11.90 -9.09 -2.43
CA PRO A 73 -13.28 -8.97 -1.96
C PRO A 73 -14.30 -8.76 -3.08
N LEU A 74 -13.90 -8.11 -4.18
CA LEU A 74 -14.73 -8.01 -5.39
C LEU A 74 -15.01 -9.39 -5.99
N ALA A 75 -13.95 -10.19 -6.18
CA ALA A 75 -14.06 -11.56 -6.71
C ALA A 75 -14.91 -12.47 -5.82
N ALA A 76 -14.67 -12.42 -4.50
CA ALA A 76 -15.46 -13.18 -3.53
C ALA A 76 -16.96 -12.84 -3.61
N THR A 77 -17.28 -11.57 -3.86
CA THR A 77 -18.65 -11.09 -3.96
C THR A 77 -19.30 -11.52 -5.28
N LEU A 78 -18.66 -11.27 -6.41
CA LEU A 78 -19.19 -11.59 -7.74
C LEU A 78 -19.36 -13.10 -7.94
N SER A 79 -18.48 -13.91 -7.37
CA SER A 79 -18.53 -15.37 -7.48
C SER A 79 -19.79 -15.99 -6.86
N GLN A 80 -20.55 -15.24 -6.03
CA GLN A 80 -21.82 -15.76 -5.50
C GLN A 80 -22.84 -16.06 -6.61
N SER A 81 -22.77 -15.32 -7.71
CA SER A 81 -23.76 -15.39 -8.80
C SER A 81 -23.16 -15.67 -10.17
N PHE A 82 -21.87 -15.41 -10.38
CA PHE A 82 -21.24 -15.37 -11.70
C PHE A 82 -19.93 -16.17 -11.75
N ARG A 83 -19.56 -16.60 -12.96
CA ARG A 83 -18.27 -17.23 -13.20
C ARG A 83 -17.17 -16.18 -13.29
N VAL A 84 -16.22 -16.23 -12.36
CA VAL A 84 -15.17 -15.23 -12.17
C VAL A 84 -13.79 -15.82 -12.40
N LEU A 85 -12.95 -15.12 -13.14
CA LEU A 85 -11.51 -15.35 -13.20
C LEU A 85 -10.78 -14.18 -12.54
N VAL A 86 -9.88 -14.47 -11.61
CA VAL A 86 -8.92 -13.51 -11.09
C VAL A 86 -7.55 -13.79 -11.71
N LEU A 87 -6.92 -12.78 -12.29
CA LEU A 87 -5.58 -12.86 -12.86
C LEU A 87 -4.61 -12.06 -11.98
N GLU A 88 -3.75 -12.77 -11.23
CA GLU A 88 -2.72 -12.19 -10.37
C GLU A 88 -1.33 -12.52 -10.90
N ARG A 89 -0.51 -11.50 -11.14
CA ARG A 89 0.86 -11.69 -11.67
C ARG A 89 1.83 -12.31 -10.68
N GLY A 90 1.61 -12.11 -9.36
CA GLY A 90 2.39 -12.70 -8.30
C GLY A 90 1.91 -14.09 -7.90
N GLY A 91 2.64 -14.70 -6.99
CA GLY A 91 2.31 -16.00 -6.40
C GLY A 91 1.43 -15.87 -5.15
N VAL A 92 1.36 -16.96 -4.39
CA VAL A 92 0.66 -17.03 -3.10
C VAL A 92 1.62 -16.72 -1.96
N GLY A 93 1.19 -15.86 -1.03
CA GLY A 93 2.03 -15.44 0.10
C GLY A 93 2.08 -16.41 1.29
N SER A 94 1.18 -17.39 1.37
CA SER A 94 0.98 -18.22 2.57
C SER A 94 2.19 -19.07 2.98
N GLY A 95 3.10 -19.38 2.06
CA GLY A 95 4.35 -20.12 2.32
C GLY A 95 5.56 -19.25 2.70
N ASN A 96 5.42 -17.93 2.70
CA ASN A 96 6.52 -17.01 3.00
C ASN A 96 6.42 -16.47 4.44
N PRO A 97 7.30 -16.91 5.38
CA PRO A 97 7.25 -16.46 6.78
C PRO A 97 7.43 -14.95 6.94
N ASN A 98 8.31 -14.33 6.13
CA ASN A 98 8.55 -12.89 6.17
C ASN A 98 7.29 -12.09 5.75
N LEU A 99 6.45 -12.67 4.90
CA LEU A 99 5.20 -12.05 4.49
C LEU A 99 4.12 -12.22 5.55
N MET A 100 4.04 -13.41 6.15
CA MET A 100 2.95 -13.78 7.04
C MET A 100 3.15 -13.33 8.48
N ASN A 101 4.34 -12.89 8.87
CA ASN A 101 4.63 -12.43 10.23
C ASN A 101 4.93 -10.93 10.25
N GLN A 102 4.57 -10.30 11.36
CA GLN A 102 4.77 -8.87 11.60
C GLN A 102 6.25 -8.47 11.51
N GLU A 103 7.15 -9.32 11.99
CA GLU A 103 8.60 -9.11 12.02
C GLU A 103 9.21 -9.05 10.62
N GLY A 104 8.60 -9.72 9.65
CA GLY A 104 9.07 -9.74 8.25
C GLY A 104 8.74 -8.51 7.43
N PHE A 105 7.98 -7.54 7.99
CA PHE A 105 7.53 -6.36 7.24
C PHE A 105 8.68 -5.60 6.55
N LEU A 106 9.73 -5.26 7.30
CA LEU A 106 10.89 -4.55 6.75
C LEU A 106 11.66 -5.40 5.75
N THR A 107 11.83 -6.69 6.02
CA THR A 107 12.53 -7.62 5.11
C THR A 107 11.87 -7.67 3.74
N ASN A 108 10.54 -7.69 3.68
CA ASN A 108 9.81 -7.68 2.41
C ASN A 108 10.01 -6.39 1.61
N LEU A 109 10.10 -5.24 2.28
CA LEU A 109 10.33 -3.95 1.61
C LEU A 109 11.79 -3.81 1.14
N LEU A 110 12.75 -4.35 1.88
CA LEU A 110 14.18 -4.31 1.54
C LEU A 110 14.52 -5.25 0.38
N ASN A 111 13.82 -6.40 0.28
CA ASN A 111 14.06 -7.41 -0.76
C ASN A 111 13.13 -7.25 -1.98
N ALA A 112 12.55 -6.07 -2.19
CA ALA A 112 11.59 -5.82 -3.26
C ALA A 112 12.19 -5.83 -4.70
N GLU A 113 13.50 -5.94 -4.83
CA GLU A 113 14.22 -5.89 -6.13
C GLU A 113 14.36 -7.26 -6.81
N THR A 114 14.12 -8.37 -6.11
CA THR A 114 14.24 -9.71 -6.71
C THR A 114 13.03 -10.08 -7.55
N GLU A 115 13.21 -10.84 -8.64
CA GLU A 115 12.11 -11.24 -9.54
C GLU A 115 11.01 -12.03 -8.83
N ASP A 116 11.36 -12.86 -7.86
CA ASP A 116 10.40 -13.67 -7.08
C ASP A 116 9.87 -12.96 -5.83
N SER A 117 10.26 -11.70 -5.60
CA SER A 117 9.80 -10.96 -4.43
C SER A 117 8.29 -10.73 -4.46
N PRO A 118 7.59 -10.88 -3.30
CA PRO A 118 6.19 -10.50 -3.17
C PRO A 118 5.94 -8.99 -3.27
N ALA A 119 7.00 -8.19 -3.30
CA ALA A 119 6.98 -6.76 -3.52
C ALA A 119 7.81 -6.39 -4.76
N GLN A 120 7.34 -5.43 -5.54
CA GLN A 120 8.07 -4.86 -6.67
C GLN A 120 8.45 -3.43 -6.35
N ALA A 121 9.77 -3.15 -6.29
CA ALA A 121 10.31 -1.82 -6.07
C ALA A 121 10.15 -0.94 -7.33
N PHE A 122 9.97 0.35 -7.12
CA PHE A 122 10.14 1.39 -8.12
C PHE A 122 10.60 2.69 -7.46
N ILE A 123 11.19 3.59 -8.23
CA ILE A 123 11.64 4.89 -7.74
C ILE A 123 10.87 5.97 -8.51
N SER A 124 10.26 6.92 -7.80
CA SER A 124 9.60 8.06 -8.44
C SER A 124 10.62 9.01 -9.08
N GLU A 125 10.18 9.88 -9.99
CA GLU A 125 11.06 10.85 -10.65
C GLU A 125 11.70 11.84 -9.65
N GLU A 126 11.12 12.00 -8.46
CA GLU A 126 11.69 12.78 -7.35
C GLU A 126 12.78 12.02 -6.57
N GLY A 127 13.07 10.78 -6.96
CA GLY A 127 14.07 9.93 -6.28
C GLY A 127 13.56 9.25 -5.01
N VAL A 128 12.24 9.19 -4.78
CA VAL A 128 11.65 8.53 -3.61
C VAL A 128 11.44 7.04 -3.90
N PRO A 129 12.09 6.14 -3.13
CA PRO A 129 11.89 4.70 -3.24
C PRO A 129 10.48 4.29 -2.84
N ASN A 130 9.89 3.41 -3.63
CA ASN A 130 8.53 2.90 -3.46
C ASN A 130 8.50 1.38 -3.65
N ALA A 131 7.40 0.76 -3.23
CA ALA A 131 7.13 -0.65 -3.49
C ALA A 131 5.64 -0.88 -3.68
N ARG A 132 5.27 -1.88 -4.48
CA ARG A 132 3.89 -2.36 -4.69
C ARG A 132 3.81 -3.87 -4.56
N GLY A 133 2.67 -4.40 -4.12
CA GLY A 133 2.47 -5.84 -4.01
C GLY A 133 2.54 -6.56 -5.37
N ARG A 134 3.23 -7.71 -5.38
CA ARG A 134 3.26 -8.68 -6.48
C ARG A 134 3.00 -10.07 -5.88
N VAL A 135 1.80 -10.23 -5.35
CA VAL A 135 1.37 -11.40 -4.60
C VAL A 135 -0.15 -11.38 -4.44
N LEU A 136 -0.77 -12.53 -4.34
CA LEU A 136 -2.20 -12.63 -4.04
C LEU A 136 -2.51 -11.95 -2.69
N GLY A 137 -3.49 -11.05 -2.67
CA GLY A 137 -3.73 -10.09 -1.60
C GLY A 137 -3.14 -8.71 -1.87
N GLY A 138 -2.27 -8.57 -2.89
CA GLY A 138 -1.66 -7.31 -3.31
C GLY A 138 -0.91 -6.60 -2.18
N SER A 139 -0.98 -5.27 -2.15
CA SER A 139 -0.28 -4.47 -1.15
C SER A 139 -0.78 -4.67 0.29
N SER A 140 -1.96 -5.29 0.52
CA SER A 140 -2.39 -5.68 1.87
C SER A 140 -1.52 -6.78 2.47
N ALA A 141 -0.81 -7.54 1.62
CA ALA A 141 0.10 -8.60 2.04
C ALA A 141 1.50 -8.10 2.45
N ILE A 142 1.87 -6.87 2.08
CA ILE A 142 3.21 -6.31 2.34
C ILE A 142 3.21 -5.07 3.23
N ASN A 143 2.06 -4.57 3.67
CA ASN A 143 1.90 -3.31 4.41
C ASN A 143 2.13 -3.47 5.94
N ALA A 144 2.04 -2.35 6.68
CA ALA A 144 2.18 -2.32 8.14
C ALA A 144 0.94 -2.78 8.92
N GLY A 145 -0.12 -3.22 8.25
CA GLY A 145 -1.31 -3.83 8.86
C GLY A 145 -2.26 -2.90 9.61
N PHE A 146 -2.03 -1.60 9.65
CA PHE A 146 -2.94 -0.68 10.35
C PHE A 146 -4.27 -0.54 9.61
N TYR A 147 -5.38 -0.64 10.36
CA TYR A 147 -6.74 -0.59 9.83
C TYR A 147 -7.54 0.54 10.46
N SER A 148 -8.11 1.41 9.63
CA SER A 148 -9.05 2.46 10.00
C SER A 148 -9.97 2.77 8.82
N ARG A 149 -11.26 3.00 9.09
CA ARG A 149 -12.23 3.42 8.08
C ARG A 149 -11.91 4.80 7.55
N ALA A 150 -12.43 5.15 6.38
CA ALA A 150 -12.24 6.47 5.77
C ALA A 150 -12.87 7.60 6.62
N HIS A 151 -12.30 8.80 6.48
CA HIS A 151 -12.93 10.03 6.94
C HIS A 151 -14.23 10.29 6.17
N ARG A 152 -15.20 10.93 6.80
CA ARG A 152 -16.49 11.22 6.17
C ARG A 152 -16.34 12.03 4.88
N ASP A 153 -15.46 13.03 4.87
CA ASP A 153 -15.20 13.87 3.69
C ASP A 153 -14.80 13.07 2.45
N PHE A 154 -14.25 11.86 2.61
CA PHE A 154 -13.96 10.99 1.49
C PHE A 154 -15.23 10.62 0.73
N PHE A 155 -16.27 10.24 1.43
CA PHE A 155 -17.56 9.88 0.81
C PHE A 155 -18.22 11.09 0.16
N ASP A 156 -18.15 12.25 0.79
CA ASP A 156 -18.76 13.48 0.26
C ASP A 156 -18.00 14.03 -0.98
N ARG A 157 -16.70 13.78 -1.10
CA ARG A 157 -15.82 14.41 -2.11
C ARG A 157 -15.28 13.45 -3.16
N SER A 158 -15.46 12.15 -3.04
CA SER A 158 -14.92 11.15 -3.97
C SER A 158 -15.58 11.16 -5.35
N GLY A 159 -16.73 11.82 -5.50
CA GLY A 159 -17.52 11.83 -6.75
C GLY A 159 -18.31 10.54 -6.99
N LEU A 160 -18.39 9.65 -6.00
CA LEU A 160 -19.15 8.40 -6.06
C LEU A 160 -20.48 8.51 -5.30
N PRO A 161 -21.58 7.95 -5.84
CA PRO A 161 -22.90 7.96 -5.22
C PRO A 161 -23.01 6.85 -4.15
N TRP A 162 -22.46 7.10 -2.97
CA TRP A 162 -22.40 6.11 -1.91
C TRP A 162 -23.76 5.85 -1.24
N ASP A 163 -24.13 4.59 -1.15
CA ASP A 163 -25.08 4.12 -0.14
C ASP A 163 -24.32 3.83 1.14
N LEU A 164 -24.44 4.73 2.13
CA LEU A 164 -23.70 4.64 3.40
C LEU A 164 -24.09 3.40 4.22
N THR A 165 -25.31 2.88 4.05
CA THR A 165 -25.73 1.62 4.69
C THR A 165 -24.93 0.44 4.13
N LEU A 166 -24.86 0.34 2.80
CA LEU A 166 -24.08 -0.70 2.12
C LEU A 166 -22.57 -0.52 2.36
N VAL A 167 -22.08 0.72 2.44
CA VAL A 167 -20.70 1.03 2.85
C VAL A 167 -20.39 0.43 4.22
N ASN A 168 -21.24 0.71 5.22
CA ASN A 168 -21.05 0.19 6.58
C ASN A 168 -21.10 -1.35 6.63
N GLN A 169 -22.07 -1.96 5.94
CA GLN A 169 -22.16 -3.42 5.82
C GLN A 169 -20.90 -4.01 5.16
N SER A 170 -20.36 -3.34 4.15
CA SER A 170 -19.15 -3.77 3.46
C SER A 170 -17.90 -3.69 4.35
N TYR A 171 -17.76 -2.64 5.16
CA TYR A 171 -16.72 -2.56 6.18
C TYR A 171 -16.85 -3.69 7.21
N GLN A 172 -18.03 -3.89 7.78
CA GLN A 172 -18.28 -4.93 8.80
C GLN A 172 -17.97 -6.33 8.26
N TRP A 173 -18.26 -6.60 6.99
CA TRP A 173 -17.95 -7.87 6.35
C TRP A 173 -16.45 -8.12 6.27
N VAL A 174 -15.64 -7.09 5.94
CA VAL A 174 -14.16 -7.16 5.94
C VAL A 174 -13.63 -7.31 7.36
N GLU A 175 -14.09 -6.47 8.28
CA GLU A 175 -13.60 -6.35 9.64
C GLU A 175 -13.76 -7.63 10.45
N LYS A 176 -14.90 -8.32 10.26
CA LYS A 176 -15.18 -9.60 10.91
C LYS A 176 -14.11 -10.66 10.65
N GLU A 177 -13.46 -10.60 9.48
CA GLU A 177 -12.53 -11.63 9.04
C GLU A 177 -11.08 -11.33 9.35
N ILE A 178 -10.65 -10.08 9.13
CA ILE A 178 -9.22 -9.76 9.07
C ILE A 178 -8.78 -8.65 10.02
N VAL A 179 -9.67 -8.14 10.89
CA VAL A 179 -9.35 -7.02 11.75
C VAL A 179 -9.36 -7.41 13.22
N PHE A 180 -8.28 -7.11 13.91
CA PHE A 180 -8.05 -7.46 15.30
C PHE A 180 -7.75 -6.19 16.12
N ARG A 181 -8.10 -6.22 17.42
CA ARG A 181 -7.67 -5.21 18.36
C ARG A 181 -6.21 -5.49 18.76
N PRO A 182 -5.26 -4.57 18.50
CA PRO A 182 -3.87 -4.79 18.86
C PRO A 182 -3.66 -4.68 20.38
N LYS A 183 -2.72 -5.48 20.91
CA LYS A 183 -2.18 -5.26 22.26
C LYS A 183 -1.07 -4.21 22.14
N LEU A 184 -1.25 -3.06 22.82
CA LEU A 184 -0.26 -1.99 22.76
C LEU A 184 1.10 -2.45 23.29
N LYS A 185 2.12 -2.17 22.52
CA LYS A 185 3.52 -2.33 22.90
C LYS A 185 4.04 -1.09 23.62
N THR A 186 5.19 -1.20 24.28
CA THR A 186 5.77 -0.13 25.12
C THR A 186 5.91 1.19 24.37
N TRP A 187 6.51 1.17 23.17
CA TRP A 187 6.64 2.38 22.35
C TRP A 187 5.29 3.00 21.99
N GLN A 188 4.33 2.18 21.56
CA GLN A 188 3.00 2.64 21.18
C GLN A 188 2.24 3.27 22.36
N SER A 189 2.41 2.71 23.57
CA SER A 189 1.81 3.27 24.79
C SER A 189 2.41 4.63 25.13
N ALA A 190 3.72 4.76 25.07
CA ALA A 190 4.42 6.01 25.33
C ALA A 190 4.04 7.08 24.29
N VAL A 191 3.91 6.71 23.00
CA VAL A 191 3.48 7.63 21.95
C VAL A 191 2.03 8.06 22.16
N ARG A 192 1.11 7.17 22.58
CA ARG A 192 -0.27 7.56 22.95
C ARG A 192 -0.26 8.68 24.00
N ASP A 193 0.51 8.49 25.05
CA ASP A 193 0.56 9.43 26.17
C ASP A 193 1.26 10.74 25.73
N GLY A 194 2.32 10.63 24.93
CA GLY A 194 3.00 11.80 24.35
C GLY A 194 2.14 12.61 23.39
N LEU A 195 1.27 11.96 22.61
CA LEU A 195 0.26 12.63 21.75
C LEU A 195 -0.73 13.43 22.59
N LEU A 196 -1.23 12.84 23.69
CA LEU A 196 -2.16 13.51 24.59
C LEU A 196 -1.50 14.68 25.31
N GLU A 197 -0.27 14.54 25.82
CA GLU A 197 0.52 15.63 26.39
C GLU A 197 0.79 16.75 25.39
N ALA A 198 0.98 16.42 24.11
CA ALA A 198 1.16 17.38 23.02
C ALA A 198 -0.17 17.97 22.50
N GLY A 199 -1.28 17.76 23.21
CA GLY A 199 -2.59 18.33 22.90
C GLY A 199 -3.33 17.67 21.73
N VAL A 200 -2.96 16.45 21.32
CA VAL A 200 -3.71 15.70 20.29
C VAL A 200 -4.89 14.98 20.94
N THR A 201 -5.89 15.74 21.29
CA THR A 201 -7.09 15.31 22.03
C THR A 201 -8.34 15.37 21.16
N PRO A 202 -9.44 14.65 21.53
CA PRO A 202 -9.59 13.76 22.69
C PRO A 202 -8.91 12.40 22.52
N TYR A 203 -8.83 11.62 23.59
CA TYR A 203 -8.49 10.19 23.50
C TYR A 203 -9.76 9.37 23.19
N ASN A 204 -9.78 8.73 22.04
CA ASN A 204 -10.95 8.00 21.53
C ASN A 204 -10.91 6.48 21.85
N GLY A 205 -9.90 6.02 22.60
CA GLY A 205 -9.75 4.59 22.86
C GLY A 205 -9.51 3.76 21.58
N PHE A 206 -10.02 2.53 21.59
CA PHE A 206 -10.01 1.66 20.40
C PHE A 206 -11.24 1.97 19.54
N THR A 207 -11.01 2.41 18.31
CA THR A 207 -12.06 2.59 17.31
C THR A 207 -11.51 2.38 15.89
N LEU A 208 -12.34 1.81 15.02
CA LEU A 208 -12.04 1.67 13.61
C LEU A 208 -12.40 2.94 12.81
N ASP A 209 -13.23 3.80 13.35
CA ASP A 209 -13.64 5.04 12.68
C ASP A 209 -12.50 6.06 12.63
N HIS A 210 -12.49 6.89 11.60
CA HIS A 210 -11.58 8.03 11.51
C HIS A 210 -12.05 9.13 12.48
N ALA A 211 -11.37 9.21 13.61
CA ALA A 211 -11.71 10.17 14.67
C ALA A 211 -10.53 11.11 14.93
N LYS A 212 -10.78 12.42 14.96
CA LYS A 212 -9.83 13.45 15.41
C LYS A 212 -9.35 13.16 16.82
N GLY A 213 -8.10 13.49 17.12
CA GLY A 213 -7.45 13.22 18.40
C GLY A 213 -6.58 11.97 18.38
N THR A 214 -6.34 11.39 19.53
CA THR A 214 -5.52 10.19 19.70
C THR A 214 -6.40 8.95 19.78
N LYS A 215 -6.08 7.91 19.00
CA LYS A 215 -6.84 6.65 19.01
C LYS A 215 -5.95 5.44 18.82
N ILE A 216 -6.46 4.28 19.22
CA ILE A 216 -5.95 2.97 18.84
C ILE A 216 -6.79 2.48 17.66
N GLY A 217 -6.14 2.15 16.54
CA GLY A 217 -6.80 1.58 15.37
C GLY A 217 -6.84 0.05 15.38
N GLY A 218 -7.44 -0.54 14.34
CA GLY A 218 -7.39 -1.97 14.10
C GLY A 218 -6.05 -2.43 13.54
N SER A 219 -5.80 -3.71 13.60
CA SER A 219 -4.63 -4.37 13.02
C SER A 219 -5.08 -5.54 12.16
N THR A 220 -4.41 -5.75 11.02
CA THR A 220 -4.55 -6.99 10.24
C THR A 220 -3.56 -8.07 10.68
N PHE A 221 -2.85 -7.86 11.77
CA PHE A 221 -2.11 -8.91 12.48
C PHE A 221 -2.92 -9.38 13.68
N ASP A 222 -3.07 -10.68 13.81
CA ASP A 222 -3.74 -11.29 14.95
C ASP A 222 -2.89 -11.27 16.23
N GLY A 223 -3.42 -11.82 17.32
CA GLY A 223 -2.73 -11.87 18.61
C GLY A 223 -1.42 -12.67 18.63
N SER A 224 -1.18 -13.51 17.62
CA SER A 224 0.07 -14.25 17.42
C SER A 224 1.09 -13.51 16.54
N GLY A 225 0.73 -12.34 15.99
CA GLY A 225 1.56 -11.60 15.06
C GLY A 225 1.45 -12.08 13.60
N ARG A 226 0.50 -13.00 13.32
CA ARG A 226 0.24 -13.48 11.96
C ARG A 226 -0.57 -12.46 11.17
N ARG A 227 -0.15 -12.22 9.93
CA ARG A 227 -0.83 -11.33 8.98
C ARG A 227 -2.08 -11.98 8.39
N HIS A 228 -3.14 -11.19 8.30
CA HIS A 228 -4.32 -11.44 7.48
C HIS A 228 -4.37 -10.41 6.34
N THR A 229 -4.77 -10.85 5.16
CA THR A 229 -4.73 -10.05 3.93
C THR A 229 -6.08 -10.06 3.23
N SER A 230 -6.23 -9.27 2.18
CA SER A 230 -7.45 -9.33 1.36
C SER A 230 -7.65 -10.70 0.70
N ALA A 231 -6.59 -11.52 0.53
CA ALA A 231 -6.72 -12.88 0.01
C ALA A 231 -7.56 -13.77 0.95
N ASP A 232 -7.52 -13.55 2.27
CA ASP A 232 -8.33 -14.30 3.23
C ASP A 232 -9.83 -14.11 3.01
N LEU A 233 -10.23 -12.97 2.43
CA LEU A 233 -11.63 -12.70 2.07
C LEU A 233 -12.15 -13.59 0.93
N LEU A 234 -11.26 -14.22 0.15
CA LEU A 234 -11.64 -15.22 -0.86
C LEU A 234 -12.28 -16.47 -0.25
N ARG A 235 -12.11 -16.73 1.06
CA ARG A 235 -12.83 -17.80 1.75
C ARG A 235 -14.36 -17.70 1.60
N TYR A 236 -14.86 -16.49 1.38
CA TYR A 236 -16.28 -16.22 1.14
C TYR A 236 -16.71 -16.41 -0.32
N ALA A 237 -15.77 -16.71 -1.22
CA ALA A 237 -16.09 -16.99 -2.61
C ALA A 237 -16.84 -18.32 -2.75
N ARG A 238 -17.67 -18.43 -3.80
CA ARG A 238 -18.30 -19.68 -4.18
C ARG A 238 -17.33 -20.52 -5.03
N PRO A 239 -16.80 -21.63 -4.51
CA PRO A 239 -15.69 -22.34 -5.18
C PRO A 239 -16.02 -22.84 -6.60
N SER A 240 -17.29 -23.19 -6.88
CA SER A 240 -17.72 -23.62 -8.21
C SER A 240 -17.71 -22.52 -9.27
N ASN A 241 -17.64 -21.27 -8.84
CA ASN A 241 -17.81 -20.09 -9.71
C ASN A 241 -16.55 -19.26 -9.85
N ILE A 242 -15.45 -19.63 -9.22
CA ILE A 242 -14.23 -18.83 -9.23
C ILE A 242 -12.99 -19.65 -9.55
N LYS A 243 -12.10 -19.05 -10.35
CA LYS A 243 -10.71 -19.47 -10.51
C LYS A 243 -9.80 -18.28 -10.17
N VAL A 244 -8.77 -18.51 -9.38
CA VAL A 244 -7.75 -17.51 -9.04
C VAL A 244 -6.44 -17.96 -9.65
N ALA A 245 -6.11 -17.40 -10.80
CA ALA A 245 -4.86 -17.70 -11.51
C ALA A 245 -3.73 -16.85 -10.95
N VAL A 246 -2.73 -17.49 -10.36
CA VAL A 246 -1.48 -16.85 -9.94
C VAL A 246 -0.41 -17.04 -11.01
N TYR A 247 0.61 -16.16 -10.99
CA TYR A 247 1.63 -16.07 -12.03
C TYR A 247 1.02 -15.82 -13.42
N ALA A 248 -0.05 -15.02 -13.46
CA ALA A 248 -0.78 -14.62 -14.65
C ALA A 248 -0.56 -13.12 -14.90
N THR A 249 0.41 -12.76 -15.70
CA THR A 249 0.72 -11.37 -16.03
C THR A 249 -0.15 -10.92 -17.19
N VAL A 250 -1.14 -10.06 -16.92
CA VAL A 250 -1.96 -9.44 -17.97
C VAL A 250 -1.12 -8.41 -18.70
N GLU A 251 -0.97 -8.57 -20.00
CA GLU A 251 -0.19 -7.67 -20.85
C GLU A 251 -1.03 -6.56 -21.46
N ARG A 252 -2.26 -6.88 -21.84
CA ARG A 252 -3.22 -5.92 -22.42
C ARG A 252 -4.65 -6.46 -22.39
N LEU A 253 -5.58 -5.54 -22.58
CA LEU A 253 -6.98 -5.87 -22.82
C LEU A 253 -7.18 -6.31 -24.26
N LEU A 254 -8.13 -7.21 -24.49
CA LEU A 254 -8.65 -7.57 -25.80
C LEU A 254 -9.86 -6.69 -26.07
N LEU A 255 -9.81 -5.94 -27.17
CA LEU A 255 -10.81 -4.94 -27.52
C LEU A 255 -11.44 -5.24 -28.89
N ALA A 256 -12.73 -5.01 -29.01
CA ALA A 256 -13.48 -4.99 -30.28
C ALA A 256 -14.20 -3.63 -30.39
N GLY A 257 -13.66 -2.71 -31.18
CA GLY A 257 -14.13 -1.33 -31.19
C GLY A 257 -13.99 -0.67 -29.81
N SER A 258 -15.09 -0.15 -29.27
CA SER A 258 -15.17 0.44 -27.93
C SER A 258 -15.47 -0.55 -26.80
N SER A 259 -15.55 -1.85 -27.09
CA SER A 259 -15.91 -2.86 -26.09
C SER A 259 -14.70 -3.70 -25.69
N ALA A 260 -14.52 -3.91 -24.38
CA ALA A 260 -13.61 -4.94 -23.90
C ALA A 260 -14.26 -6.31 -24.11
N ILE A 261 -13.51 -7.24 -24.72
CA ILE A 261 -13.96 -8.62 -24.97
C ILE A 261 -13.18 -9.66 -24.15
N GLY A 262 -12.13 -9.21 -23.43
CA GLY A 262 -11.30 -10.08 -22.62
C GLY A 262 -9.95 -9.49 -22.23
N ALA A 263 -9.05 -10.37 -21.84
CA ALA A 263 -7.67 -10.04 -21.48
C ALA A 263 -6.67 -11.06 -22.05
N LEU A 264 -5.55 -10.55 -22.55
CA LEU A 264 -4.38 -11.33 -22.91
C LEU A 264 -3.44 -11.37 -21.70
N TYR A 265 -3.07 -12.57 -21.26
CA TYR A 265 -2.11 -12.73 -20.18
C TYR A 265 -1.06 -13.80 -20.51
N ARG A 266 0.10 -13.66 -19.89
CA ARG A 266 1.23 -14.55 -20.02
C ARG A 266 1.45 -15.32 -18.72
N ASP A 267 1.68 -16.63 -18.81
CA ASP A 267 2.07 -17.47 -17.68
C ASP A 267 3.59 -17.39 -17.42
N GLN A 268 4.06 -18.00 -16.34
CA GLN A 268 5.49 -18.00 -15.99
C GLN A 268 6.39 -18.82 -16.94
N ARG A 269 5.81 -19.57 -17.91
CA ARG A 269 6.53 -20.25 -18.99
C ARG A 269 6.57 -19.41 -20.27
N GLY A 270 6.05 -18.20 -20.22
CA GLY A 270 5.98 -17.30 -21.38
C GLY A 270 4.87 -17.62 -22.38
N ARG A 271 3.93 -18.54 -22.07
CA ARG A 271 2.82 -18.87 -22.96
C ARG A 271 1.71 -17.84 -22.80
N HIS A 272 1.13 -17.43 -23.92
CA HIS A 272 0.01 -16.51 -23.95
C HIS A 272 -1.33 -17.25 -23.84
N HIS A 273 -2.22 -16.70 -23.02
CA HIS A 273 -3.56 -17.18 -22.81
C HIS A 273 -4.56 -16.05 -23.06
N HIS A 274 -5.75 -16.41 -23.53
CA HIS A 274 -6.85 -15.49 -23.77
C HIS A 274 -8.01 -15.82 -22.85
N ALA A 275 -8.31 -14.89 -21.93
CA ALA A 275 -9.56 -14.94 -21.17
C ALA A 275 -10.60 -14.08 -21.90
N PHE A 276 -11.69 -14.68 -22.33
CA PHE A 276 -12.77 -14.00 -23.04
C PHE A 276 -13.98 -13.77 -22.14
N LEU A 277 -14.74 -12.73 -22.45
CA LEU A 277 -16.01 -12.45 -21.82
C LEU A 277 -17.13 -13.28 -22.44
N ARG A 278 -18.05 -13.74 -21.58
CA ARG A 278 -19.39 -14.19 -21.98
C ARG A 278 -20.26 -12.97 -22.29
N GLU A 279 -21.42 -13.22 -22.87
CA GLU A 279 -22.44 -12.19 -23.11
C GLU A 279 -22.74 -11.42 -21.81
N HIS A 280 -22.80 -10.07 -21.91
CA HIS A 280 -22.95 -9.15 -20.77
C HIS A 280 -21.85 -9.23 -19.69
N GLY A 281 -20.70 -9.85 -19.99
CA GLY A 281 -19.55 -9.92 -19.09
C GLY A 281 -18.78 -8.59 -19.04
N GLU A 282 -17.90 -8.46 -18.04
CA GLU A 282 -17.02 -7.28 -17.91
C GLU A 282 -15.60 -7.70 -17.52
N VAL A 283 -14.61 -6.96 -18.05
CA VAL A 283 -13.27 -6.92 -17.50
C VAL A 283 -13.22 -5.83 -16.43
N ILE A 284 -12.69 -6.16 -15.25
CA ILE A 284 -12.55 -5.22 -14.14
C ILE A 284 -11.07 -5.10 -13.77
N LEU A 285 -10.49 -3.92 -14.02
CA LEU A 285 -9.14 -3.63 -13.59
C LEU A 285 -9.11 -3.40 -12.06
N SER A 286 -8.26 -4.14 -11.37
CA SER A 286 -7.96 -4.04 -9.94
C SER A 286 -6.45 -4.14 -9.68
N ALA A 287 -5.65 -3.67 -10.66
CA ALA A 287 -4.20 -3.76 -10.65
C ALA A 287 -3.52 -2.62 -9.85
N GLY A 288 -4.32 -1.80 -9.16
CA GLY A 288 -3.88 -0.70 -8.31
C GLY A 288 -3.51 0.57 -9.06
N ALA A 289 -3.22 1.64 -8.31
CA ALA A 289 -3.00 2.98 -8.85
C ALA A 289 -1.82 3.10 -9.85
N ILE A 290 -0.96 2.10 -9.90
CA ILE A 290 0.13 2.03 -10.88
C ILE A 290 -0.23 1.09 -12.04
N GLY A 291 -0.77 -0.11 -11.74
CA GLY A 291 -1.00 -1.13 -12.77
C GLY A 291 -2.21 -0.83 -13.66
N SER A 292 -3.32 -0.32 -13.10
CA SER A 292 -4.54 -0.06 -13.88
C SER A 292 -4.36 1.01 -14.95
N PRO A 293 -3.80 2.20 -14.67
CA PRO A 293 -3.51 3.16 -15.73
C PRO A 293 -2.43 2.66 -16.70
N GLN A 294 -1.42 1.90 -16.26
CA GLN A 294 -0.43 1.28 -17.12
C GLN A 294 -1.10 0.35 -18.15
N LEU A 295 -2.00 -0.53 -17.71
CA LEU A 295 -2.71 -1.47 -18.58
C LEU A 295 -3.65 -0.77 -19.56
N LEU A 296 -4.33 0.31 -19.15
CA LEU A 296 -5.13 1.11 -20.09
C LEU A 296 -4.25 1.67 -21.22
N LEU A 297 -3.11 2.30 -20.87
CA LEU A 297 -2.18 2.85 -21.85
C LEU A 297 -1.63 1.78 -22.81
N LEU A 298 -1.19 0.63 -22.27
CA LEU A 298 -0.68 -0.50 -23.07
C LEU A 298 -1.76 -1.11 -23.98
N SER A 299 -3.03 -0.96 -23.61
CA SER A 299 -4.19 -1.42 -24.39
C SER A 299 -4.71 -0.40 -25.40
N GLY A 300 -4.01 0.74 -25.59
CA GLY A 300 -4.42 1.78 -26.53
C GLY A 300 -5.54 2.70 -26.01
N ILE A 301 -5.82 2.70 -24.71
CA ILE A 301 -6.80 3.58 -24.05
C ILE A 301 -6.05 4.69 -23.32
N GLY A 302 -6.08 5.92 -23.85
CA GLY A 302 -5.32 7.02 -23.27
C GLY A 302 -5.20 8.24 -24.21
N PRO A 303 -4.30 9.20 -23.88
CA PRO A 303 -4.10 10.39 -24.71
C PRO A 303 -3.56 10.02 -26.09
N ARG A 304 -4.33 10.31 -27.16
CA ARG A 304 -3.97 9.96 -28.55
C ARG A 304 -2.53 10.36 -28.94
N PRO A 305 -2.09 11.62 -28.77
CA PRO A 305 -0.74 12.01 -29.18
C PRO A 305 0.35 11.22 -28.46
N TYR A 306 0.12 10.93 -27.17
CA TYR A 306 1.05 10.18 -26.33
C TYR A 306 1.14 8.71 -26.77
N LEU A 307 0.01 8.03 -26.97
CA LEU A 307 -0.01 6.64 -27.43
C LEU A 307 0.64 6.50 -28.81
N SER A 308 0.34 7.43 -29.73
CA SER A 308 0.95 7.44 -31.06
C SER A 308 2.46 7.61 -31.02
N SER A 309 3.00 8.40 -30.08
CA SER A 309 4.46 8.55 -29.90
C SER A 309 5.16 7.27 -29.43
N TRP A 310 4.41 6.33 -28.85
CA TRP A 310 4.88 5.00 -28.45
C TRP A 310 4.64 3.92 -29.52
N GLY A 311 4.03 4.28 -30.67
CA GLY A 311 3.62 3.31 -31.69
C GLY A 311 2.46 2.40 -31.22
N ILE A 312 1.75 2.76 -30.14
CA ILE A 312 0.60 2.02 -29.63
C ILE A 312 -0.65 2.42 -30.44
N PRO A 313 -1.35 1.47 -31.11
CA PRO A 313 -2.60 1.74 -31.77
C PRO A 313 -3.64 2.33 -30.81
N VAL A 314 -4.24 3.47 -31.18
CA VAL A 314 -5.21 4.15 -30.33
C VAL A 314 -6.59 3.51 -30.49
N ALA A 315 -6.98 2.70 -29.51
CA ALA A 315 -8.32 2.11 -29.44
C ALA A 315 -9.35 3.14 -28.96
N HIS A 316 -9.02 3.92 -27.92
CA HIS A 316 -9.91 4.94 -27.37
C HIS A 316 -9.13 6.16 -26.85
N HIS A 317 -9.55 7.36 -27.25
CA HIS A 317 -8.95 8.61 -26.77
C HIS A 317 -9.51 8.98 -25.40
N LEU A 318 -8.70 8.83 -24.35
CA LEU A 318 -9.06 9.18 -22.99
C LEU A 318 -7.93 10.00 -22.35
N PRO A 319 -7.99 11.35 -22.38
CA PRO A 319 -6.83 12.23 -22.18
C PRO A 319 -6.24 12.22 -20.79
N TYR A 320 -7.00 11.77 -19.78
CA TYR A 320 -6.60 11.85 -18.38
C TYR A 320 -6.07 10.54 -17.79
N VAL A 321 -5.95 9.47 -18.57
CA VAL A 321 -5.31 8.23 -18.08
C VAL A 321 -3.87 8.50 -17.68
N GLY A 322 -3.53 8.11 -16.45
CA GLY A 322 -2.22 8.37 -15.84
C GLY A 322 -2.04 9.77 -15.24
N HIS A 323 -3.03 10.68 -15.35
CA HIS A 323 -3.01 11.99 -14.71
C HIS A 323 -3.66 11.96 -13.32
N PHE A 324 -3.41 13.00 -12.53
CA PHE A 324 -3.94 13.12 -11.14
C PHE A 324 -3.53 11.92 -10.28
N LEU A 325 -2.25 11.58 -10.32
CA LEU A 325 -1.66 10.59 -9.44
C LEU A 325 -1.16 11.29 -8.17
N TYR A 326 -1.61 10.81 -7.03
CA TYR A 326 -1.32 11.37 -5.71
C TYR A 326 -0.55 10.36 -4.87
N ASP A 327 0.27 10.82 -3.93
CA ASP A 327 0.76 10.02 -2.81
C ASP A 327 0.82 10.89 -1.54
N ASN A 328 0.48 10.34 -0.39
CA ASN A 328 0.60 11.05 0.87
C ASN A 328 2.09 11.17 1.26
N PRO A 329 2.70 12.36 1.19
CA PRO A 329 4.06 12.54 1.64
C PRO A 329 4.17 12.25 3.14
N ARG A 330 5.26 11.60 3.49
CA ARG A 330 5.60 11.22 4.86
C ARG A 330 6.96 11.77 5.22
N ASN A 331 7.08 12.33 6.42
CA ASN A 331 8.35 12.67 7.03
C ASN A 331 8.47 11.95 8.37
N GLY A 332 9.60 11.32 8.62
CA GLY A 332 9.83 10.53 9.82
C GLY A 332 11.04 11.04 10.61
N ILE A 333 10.96 10.91 11.93
CA ILE A 333 12.07 11.09 12.86
C ILE A 333 12.35 9.75 13.53
N THR A 334 13.55 9.24 13.33
CA THR A 334 13.98 7.98 13.93
C THR A 334 14.97 8.26 15.04
N ILE A 335 14.74 7.62 16.18
CA ILE A 335 15.59 7.72 17.36
C ILE A 335 16.15 6.36 17.76
N LEU A 336 17.33 6.38 18.36
CA LEU A 336 17.86 5.27 19.12
C LEU A 336 17.35 5.44 20.57
N PRO A 337 16.48 4.55 21.09
CA PRO A 337 16.02 4.63 22.46
C PRO A 337 17.12 4.16 23.44
N SER A 338 17.12 4.69 24.66
CA SER A 338 18.03 4.26 25.74
C SER A 338 17.67 2.88 26.29
N LEU A 339 16.43 2.45 26.09
CA LEU A 339 15.89 1.15 26.50
C LEU A 339 15.56 0.29 25.28
N PRO A 340 15.79 -1.04 25.35
CA PRO A 340 15.33 -1.95 24.31
C PRO A 340 13.81 -1.89 24.15
N LEU A 341 13.34 -1.91 22.92
CA LEU A 341 11.92 -1.90 22.58
C LEU A 341 11.51 -3.18 21.86
N ASP A 342 10.30 -3.62 22.13
CA ASP A 342 9.65 -4.65 21.34
C ASP A 342 9.41 -4.15 19.91
N HIS A 343 9.46 -5.06 18.94
CA HIS A 343 8.99 -4.77 17.60
C HIS A 343 7.49 -4.40 17.63
N SER A 344 7.16 -3.25 17.08
CA SER A 344 5.76 -2.84 16.91
C SER A 344 5.58 -2.07 15.60
N LEU A 345 4.59 -2.46 14.83
CA LEU A 345 4.07 -1.65 13.74
C LEU A 345 3.02 -0.66 14.28
N ILE A 346 2.36 0.07 13.39
CA ILE A 346 1.42 1.13 13.76
C ILE A 346 0.24 0.55 14.56
N GLN A 347 0.00 1.07 15.76
CA GLN A 347 -1.13 0.71 16.63
C GLN A 347 -1.89 1.95 17.10
N VAL A 348 -1.15 3.01 17.42
CA VAL A 348 -1.67 4.31 17.87
C VAL A 348 -1.45 5.34 16.79
N VAL A 349 -2.43 6.20 16.60
CA VAL A 349 -2.35 7.34 15.69
C VAL A 349 -2.90 8.60 16.35
N GLY A 350 -2.29 9.74 15.99
CA GLY A 350 -2.77 11.07 16.34
C GLY A 350 -3.23 11.83 15.11
N ILE A 351 -4.47 12.34 15.13
CA ILE A 351 -5.05 13.10 14.02
C ILE A 351 -5.27 14.54 14.49
N THR A 352 -4.55 15.49 13.89
CA THR A 352 -4.54 16.89 14.29
C THR A 352 -5.48 17.74 13.44
N ASP A 353 -5.89 18.90 13.97
CA ASP A 353 -6.68 19.90 13.22
C ASP A 353 -5.92 20.47 12.02
N SER A 354 -4.61 20.54 12.10
CA SER A 354 -3.76 21.04 11.01
C SER A 354 -3.61 20.06 9.85
N GLY A 355 -4.31 18.92 9.88
CA GLY A 355 -4.26 17.89 8.83
C GLY A 355 -3.01 17.02 8.88
N ALA A 356 -2.28 17.00 9.99
CA ALA A 356 -1.23 16.04 10.22
C ALA A 356 -1.79 14.76 10.83
N TYR A 357 -1.29 13.62 10.35
CA TYR A 357 -1.60 12.29 10.83
C TYR A 357 -0.32 11.67 11.35
N ILE A 358 -0.23 11.51 12.68
CA ILE A 358 0.98 11.04 13.36
C ILE A 358 0.86 9.54 13.61
N GLU A 359 1.87 8.79 13.18
CA GLU A 359 2.01 7.35 13.37
C GLU A 359 3.32 7.02 14.07
N ALA A 360 3.43 5.84 14.65
CA ALA A 360 4.63 5.38 15.32
C ALA A 360 4.92 3.92 15.01
N ALA A 361 6.22 3.58 14.98
CA ALA A 361 6.69 2.21 14.87
C ALA A 361 7.99 2.03 15.67
N SER A 362 8.27 0.81 16.12
CA SER A 362 9.57 0.41 16.66
C SER A 362 10.02 -0.87 15.97
N ASN A 363 11.31 -0.95 15.66
CA ASN A 363 11.89 -2.08 14.96
C ASN A 363 13.18 -2.54 15.64
N VAL A 364 13.47 -3.81 15.50
CA VAL A 364 14.76 -4.41 15.86
C VAL A 364 15.54 -4.61 14.57
N VAL A 365 16.65 -3.90 14.43
CA VAL A 365 17.49 -3.95 13.23
C VAL A 365 18.87 -4.53 13.58
N PRO A 366 19.47 -5.37 12.72
CA PRO A 366 20.82 -5.87 12.94
C PRO A 366 21.82 -4.71 12.81
N PHE A 367 22.74 -4.64 13.75
CA PHE A 367 23.86 -3.70 13.72
C PHE A 367 25.12 -4.41 13.23
N ILE A 368 25.67 -3.95 12.12
CA ILE A 368 26.92 -4.44 11.58
C ILE A 368 27.97 -3.35 11.70
N SER A 369 28.97 -3.57 12.55
CA SER A 369 30.15 -2.70 12.59
C SER A 369 31.17 -3.15 11.56
N PRO A 370 31.62 -2.28 10.64
CA PRO A 370 32.63 -2.65 9.64
C PRO A 370 33.99 -3.06 10.23
N ARG A 371 34.23 -2.78 11.52
CA ARG A 371 35.52 -3.03 12.20
C ARG A 371 35.55 -4.30 13.07
N HIS A 372 34.46 -5.09 13.16
CA HIS A 372 34.37 -6.21 14.10
C HIS A 372 34.15 -7.57 13.44
N ASN A 373 34.66 -7.78 12.22
CA ASN A 373 34.40 -8.99 11.43
C ASN A 373 35.03 -10.29 11.94
N ALA A 374 35.83 -10.29 13.00
CA ALA A 374 36.60 -11.48 13.34
C ALA A 374 36.09 -12.29 14.57
N PHE A 375 35.29 -11.74 15.47
CA PHE A 375 35.02 -12.39 16.75
C PHE A 375 33.58 -12.40 17.28
N VAL A 376 32.61 -11.78 16.60
CA VAL A 376 31.21 -11.78 17.07
C VAL A 376 30.43 -12.87 16.36
N ARG A 377 30.13 -13.97 17.07
CA ARG A 377 29.34 -15.11 16.57
C ARG A 377 27.84 -14.82 16.42
N SER A 378 27.36 -13.68 16.89
CA SER A 378 25.96 -13.27 16.78
C SER A 378 25.87 -11.79 16.38
N PRO A 379 24.98 -11.41 15.45
CA PRO A 379 24.77 -10.02 15.12
C PRO A 379 24.28 -9.25 16.36
N LEU A 380 24.84 -8.07 16.59
CA LEU A 380 24.28 -7.13 17.56
C LEU A 380 22.99 -6.56 16.97
N TYR A 381 21.94 -6.51 17.76
CA TYR A 381 20.66 -5.92 17.38
C TYR A 381 20.50 -4.56 18.06
N LEU A 382 20.08 -3.57 17.29
CA LEU A 382 19.65 -2.27 17.79
C LEU A 382 18.14 -2.16 17.68
N THR A 383 17.53 -1.59 18.71
CA THR A 383 16.14 -1.14 18.60
C THR A 383 16.11 0.30 18.14
N VAL A 384 15.23 0.59 17.20
CA VAL A 384 14.98 1.93 16.71
C VAL A 384 13.50 2.25 16.87
N ALA A 385 13.19 3.50 17.15
CA ALA A 385 11.83 3.99 17.27
C ALA A 385 11.61 5.17 16.32
N THR A 386 10.47 5.18 15.65
CA THR A 386 10.16 6.19 14.65
C THR A 386 8.82 6.85 14.96
N LEU A 387 8.79 8.18 14.87
CA LEU A 387 7.58 8.99 14.77
C LEU A 387 7.45 9.48 13.34
N ILE A 388 6.27 9.33 12.79
CA ILE A 388 5.98 9.61 11.39
C ILE A 388 4.85 10.62 11.33
N SER A 389 5.04 11.69 10.57
CA SER A 389 3.96 12.58 10.15
C SER A 389 3.67 12.35 8.67
N LYS A 390 2.46 11.96 8.35
CA LYS A 390 1.92 12.07 6.99
C LYS A 390 0.90 13.19 6.95
N ILE A 391 0.76 13.82 5.79
CA ILE A 391 -0.27 14.83 5.60
C ILE A 391 -1.55 14.21 5.08
N SER A 392 -2.70 14.77 5.44
CA SER A 392 -4.00 14.44 4.82
C SER A 392 -4.14 15.17 3.48
N GLY A 393 -4.84 14.58 2.54
CA GLY A 393 -4.88 15.00 1.15
C GLY A 393 -4.07 14.00 0.32
N PRO A 394 -3.01 14.35 -0.44
CA PRO A 394 -2.50 15.71 -0.70
C PRO A 394 -3.32 16.49 -1.73
N LEU A 395 -2.97 17.78 -1.91
CA LEU A 395 -3.43 18.60 -3.02
C LEU A 395 -2.46 18.55 -4.21
N SER A 396 -1.20 18.27 -3.94
CA SER A 396 -0.15 18.05 -4.95
C SER A 396 -0.46 16.79 -5.75
N ALA A 397 -0.48 16.91 -7.06
CA ALA A 397 -0.80 15.84 -7.99
C ALA A 397 0.26 15.68 -9.07
N GLY A 398 0.58 14.47 -9.38
CA GLY A 398 1.53 14.12 -10.43
C GLY A 398 0.91 13.30 -11.54
N PHE A 399 1.72 12.40 -12.11
CA PHE A 399 1.32 11.59 -13.25
C PHE A 399 2.08 10.26 -13.31
N LEU A 400 1.53 9.35 -14.10
CA LEU A 400 2.15 8.11 -14.52
C LEU A 400 2.30 8.12 -16.05
N ARG A 401 3.44 7.68 -16.55
CA ARG A 401 3.73 7.47 -17.97
C ARG A 401 4.45 6.16 -18.20
N LEU A 402 4.28 5.56 -19.36
CA LEU A 402 5.02 4.36 -19.74
C LEU A 402 6.54 4.65 -19.78
N ALA A 403 7.32 3.69 -19.36
CA ALA A 403 8.76 3.66 -19.57
C ALA A 403 9.13 2.67 -20.68
N SER A 404 8.23 1.75 -21.02
CA SER A 404 8.34 0.74 -22.06
C SER A 404 6.96 0.28 -22.48
N THR A 405 6.86 -0.40 -23.61
CA THR A 405 5.66 -1.15 -24.03
C THR A 405 5.59 -2.54 -23.38
N ASP A 406 6.61 -2.93 -22.63
CA ASP A 406 6.63 -4.12 -21.82
C ASP A 406 5.93 -3.86 -20.48
N VAL A 407 4.95 -4.71 -20.13
CA VAL A 407 4.17 -4.60 -18.90
C VAL A 407 4.99 -4.85 -17.63
N ASP A 408 6.08 -5.61 -17.73
CA ASP A 408 6.96 -5.91 -16.60
C ASP A 408 7.83 -4.69 -16.20
N ALA A 409 8.06 -3.77 -17.14
CA ALA A 409 8.75 -2.52 -16.87
C ALA A 409 7.91 -1.60 -15.97
N ASN A 410 8.50 -1.12 -14.88
CA ASN A 410 7.83 -0.12 -14.06
C ASN A 410 7.58 1.16 -14.87
N PRO A 411 6.37 1.74 -14.82
CA PRO A 411 6.12 3.03 -15.44
C PRO A 411 6.91 4.14 -14.72
N ARG A 412 7.12 5.24 -15.41
CA ARG A 412 7.66 6.47 -14.82
C ARG A 412 6.55 7.13 -14.01
N VAL A 413 6.85 7.39 -12.73
CA VAL A 413 5.89 7.93 -11.75
C VAL A 413 6.45 9.22 -11.16
N ARG A 414 5.62 10.24 -11.10
CA ARG A 414 5.89 11.50 -10.45
C ARG A 414 4.70 11.88 -9.58
N PHE A 415 4.95 12.27 -8.32
CA PHE A 415 3.90 12.65 -7.36
C PHE A 415 3.80 14.15 -7.15
N ASN A 416 4.83 14.92 -7.53
CA ASN A 416 4.97 16.35 -7.29
C ASN A 416 4.85 16.72 -5.81
N TYR A 417 5.55 15.97 -4.92
CA TYR A 417 5.51 16.21 -3.48
C TYR A 417 5.76 17.67 -3.12
N PHE A 418 4.83 18.26 -2.33
CA PHE A 418 4.90 19.65 -1.87
C PHE A 418 4.92 20.73 -2.97
N ASP A 419 4.42 20.45 -4.15
CA ASP A 419 4.19 21.46 -5.20
C ASP A 419 3.11 22.46 -4.75
N ASN A 420 2.07 21.97 -4.08
CA ASN A 420 1.09 22.80 -3.40
C ASN A 420 1.61 23.22 -2.02
N LEU A 421 1.63 24.54 -1.76
CA LEU A 421 2.12 25.12 -0.50
C LEU A 421 1.36 24.65 0.74
N VAL A 422 0.06 24.39 0.63
CA VAL A 422 -0.77 23.88 1.73
C VAL A 422 -0.25 22.51 2.21
N ASP A 423 0.19 21.66 1.29
CA ASP A 423 0.78 20.37 1.66
C ASP A 423 2.10 20.54 2.41
N LEU A 424 2.91 21.51 2.00
CA LEU A 424 4.15 21.86 2.68
C LEU A 424 3.89 22.41 4.09
N GLU A 425 2.91 23.30 4.24
CA GLU A 425 2.50 23.85 5.55
C GLU A 425 2.00 22.74 6.48
N ARG A 426 1.22 21.79 5.98
CA ARG A 426 0.77 20.61 6.75
C ARG A 426 1.96 19.76 7.21
N CYS A 427 2.95 19.55 6.34
CA CYS A 427 4.19 18.85 6.72
C CYS A 427 4.94 19.58 7.82
N VAL A 428 5.14 20.89 7.70
CA VAL A 428 5.82 21.72 8.72
C VAL A 428 5.09 21.61 10.06
N ASN A 429 3.76 21.73 10.06
CA ASN A 429 2.95 21.62 11.27
C ASN A 429 3.01 20.21 11.89
N GLY A 430 2.97 19.17 11.06
CA GLY A 430 3.11 17.79 11.53
C GLY A 430 4.50 17.51 12.12
N THR A 431 5.54 18.04 11.50
CA THR A 431 6.92 17.90 12.01
C THR A 431 7.12 18.67 13.33
N ARG A 432 6.51 19.86 13.48
CA ARG A 432 6.47 20.59 14.75
C ARG A 432 5.74 19.79 15.83
N LYS A 433 4.63 19.14 15.48
CA LYS A 433 3.88 18.27 16.40
C LYS A 433 4.74 17.08 16.87
N ILE A 434 5.53 16.46 16.00
CA ILE A 434 6.51 15.42 16.40
C ILE A 434 7.49 16.01 17.43
N ALA A 435 7.97 17.24 17.24
CA ALA A 435 8.88 17.87 18.19
C ALA A 435 8.23 18.08 19.57
N GLU A 436 6.95 18.43 19.62
CA GLU A 436 6.20 18.55 20.87
C GLU A 436 6.07 17.19 21.57
N ILE A 437 5.75 16.13 20.82
CA ILE A 437 5.66 14.76 21.34
C ILE A 437 7.01 14.32 21.92
N LEU A 438 8.13 14.56 21.23
CA LEU A 438 9.48 14.23 21.71
C LEU A 438 9.85 14.96 23.02
N ARG A 439 9.25 16.13 23.29
CA ARG A 439 9.46 16.87 24.54
C ARG A 439 8.57 16.39 25.68
N SER A 440 7.56 15.58 25.41
CA SER A 440 6.64 15.09 26.42
C SER A 440 7.33 14.30 27.55
N ARG A 441 6.71 14.26 28.72
CA ARG A 441 7.18 13.43 29.85
C ARG A 441 7.06 11.95 29.55
N ALA A 442 6.05 11.55 28.78
CA ALA A 442 5.83 10.17 28.37
C ALA A 442 7.01 9.55 27.61
N LEU A 443 7.83 10.37 26.92
CA LEU A 443 9.02 9.90 26.19
C LEU A 443 10.33 10.09 26.94
N LYS A 444 10.30 10.52 28.21
CA LYS A 444 11.51 10.84 29.00
C LYS A 444 12.44 9.62 29.14
N ASP A 445 11.87 8.46 29.42
CA ASP A 445 12.64 7.24 29.72
C ASP A 445 13.38 6.66 28.50
N PHE A 446 13.07 7.13 27.30
CA PHE A 446 13.75 6.73 26.07
C PHE A 446 14.94 7.62 25.69
N LYS A 447 15.21 8.68 26.48
CA LYS A 447 16.35 9.59 26.31
C LYS A 447 17.59 9.02 26.98
N PHE A 448 18.73 9.37 26.41
CA PHE A 448 20.03 9.15 27.06
C PHE A 448 20.34 10.29 28.01
N SER A 449 20.84 9.98 29.20
CA SER A 449 21.38 10.99 30.11
C SER A 449 22.87 11.16 29.84
N ASN A 450 23.35 12.41 29.79
CA ASN A 450 24.77 12.71 29.79
C ASN A 450 25.32 12.77 31.22
N TRP A 451 26.63 12.96 31.35
CA TRP A 451 27.31 13.05 32.65
C TRP A 451 26.79 14.21 33.54
N PHE A 452 26.24 15.26 32.95
CA PHE A 452 25.68 16.42 33.64
C PHE A 452 24.19 16.27 33.98
N GLY A 453 23.58 15.11 33.70
CA GLY A 453 22.18 14.85 33.97
C GLY A 453 21.22 15.40 32.90
N GLU A 454 21.73 16.01 31.83
CA GLU A 454 20.89 16.42 30.70
C GLU A 454 20.42 15.19 29.92
N GLN A 455 19.16 15.20 29.49
CA GLN A 455 18.55 14.10 28.77
C GLN A 455 18.19 14.52 27.34
N ASP A 456 18.69 13.76 26.36
CA ASP A 456 18.38 14.01 24.96
C ASP A 456 18.26 12.69 24.15
N PHE A 457 17.60 12.78 22.99
CA PHE A 457 17.51 11.70 22.05
C PHE A 457 18.75 11.60 21.17
N ARG A 458 19.12 10.38 20.82
CA ARG A 458 20.05 10.11 19.71
C ARG A 458 19.25 9.85 18.45
N PHE A 459 19.46 10.68 17.44
CA PHE A 459 18.77 10.55 16.16
C PHE A 459 19.53 9.63 15.20
N ILE A 460 18.78 8.87 14.42
CA ILE A 460 19.28 8.09 13.29
C ILE A 460 18.77 8.75 12.02
N GLY A 461 19.69 9.26 11.20
CA GLY A 461 19.35 10.08 10.04
C GLY A 461 19.09 11.55 10.41
N PRO A 462 18.26 12.27 9.65
CA PRO A 462 18.03 13.70 9.84
C PRO A 462 17.39 14.01 11.20
N ALA A 463 18.09 14.80 12.02
CA ALA A 463 17.51 15.36 13.23
C ALA A 463 16.59 16.53 12.91
N LEU A 464 15.66 16.81 13.83
CA LEU A 464 14.80 17.99 13.73
C LEU A 464 15.62 19.28 13.71
N PRO A 465 15.24 20.29 12.90
CA PRO A 465 15.85 21.61 12.96
C PRO A 465 15.76 22.22 14.37
N LEU A 466 16.85 22.82 14.85
CA LEU A 466 16.89 23.47 16.18
C LEU A 466 15.86 24.60 16.28
N HIS A 467 15.74 25.41 15.22
CA HIS A 467 14.82 26.56 15.14
C HIS A 467 13.53 26.15 14.41
N GLN A 468 12.64 25.49 15.12
CA GLN A 468 11.38 24.98 14.55
C GLN A 468 10.34 26.07 14.23
N THR A 469 10.51 27.28 14.74
CA THR A 469 9.70 28.46 14.38
C THR A 469 10.06 29.02 13.00
N ASP A 470 11.27 28.77 12.51
CA ASP A 470 11.76 29.18 11.19
C ASP A 470 11.10 28.34 10.09
N PHE A 471 10.10 28.92 9.41
CA PHE A 471 9.34 28.21 8.37
C PHE A 471 10.24 27.78 7.19
N PRO A 472 11.11 28.63 6.61
CA PRO A 472 12.02 28.22 5.54
C PRO A 472 12.89 27.00 5.88
N ARG A 473 13.44 26.93 7.09
CA ARG A 473 14.23 25.78 7.55
C ARG A 473 13.39 24.52 7.69
N MET A 474 12.21 24.64 8.27
CA MET A 474 11.28 23.51 8.40
C MET A 474 10.77 23.04 7.04
N ALA A 475 10.46 23.95 6.13
CA ALA A 475 10.03 23.63 4.76
C ALA A 475 11.16 22.90 3.99
N ASN A 476 12.40 23.35 4.12
CA ASN A 476 13.56 22.67 3.52
C ASN A 476 13.75 21.26 4.14
N PHE A 477 13.58 21.12 5.45
CA PHE A 477 13.59 19.82 6.11
C PHE A 477 12.52 18.89 5.51
N CYS A 478 11.26 19.34 5.39
CA CYS A 478 10.18 18.58 4.79
C CYS A 478 10.54 18.10 3.37
N ARG A 479 11.05 18.98 2.50
CA ARG A 479 11.42 18.62 1.13
C ARG A 479 12.57 17.63 1.04
N ARG A 480 13.57 17.75 1.93
CA ARG A 480 14.76 16.90 1.92
C ARG A 480 14.54 15.52 2.55
N THR A 481 13.55 15.37 3.41
CA THR A 481 13.28 14.14 4.16
C THR A 481 11.99 13.46 3.76
N VAL A 482 11.36 13.92 2.67
CA VAL A 482 10.14 13.31 2.17
C VAL A 482 10.38 11.87 1.77
N SER A 483 9.45 11.01 2.15
CA SER A 483 9.36 9.64 1.71
C SER A 483 7.89 9.29 1.44
N THR A 484 7.66 8.18 0.77
CA THR A 484 6.31 7.62 0.60
C THR A 484 5.81 6.98 1.88
N ILE A 485 4.50 6.95 2.06
CA ILE A 485 3.83 6.03 2.98
C ILE A 485 3.06 4.93 2.23
N TRP A 486 3.35 4.79 0.92
CA TRP A 486 2.72 3.81 0.00
C TRP A 486 1.19 3.96 -0.09
N HIS A 487 0.68 5.19 0.01
CA HIS A 487 -0.75 5.50 -0.09
C HIS A 487 -1.10 6.14 -1.44
N TYR A 488 -0.31 5.86 -2.47
CA TYR A 488 -0.56 6.41 -3.79
C TYR A 488 -1.92 5.97 -4.34
N HIS A 489 -2.60 6.91 -4.99
CA HIS A 489 -3.94 6.76 -5.53
C HIS A 489 -4.14 7.70 -6.74
N GLY A 490 -5.24 7.53 -7.46
CA GLY A 490 -5.45 8.30 -8.68
C GLY A 490 -4.81 7.67 -9.92
N GLY A 491 -4.78 8.39 -11.03
CA GLY A 491 -4.36 7.90 -12.34
C GLY A 491 -5.52 7.45 -13.25
N CYS A 492 -6.66 7.09 -12.64
CA CYS A 492 -7.91 6.75 -13.35
C CYS A 492 -9.14 7.39 -12.67
N VAL A 493 -9.03 8.66 -12.27
CA VAL A 493 -9.97 9.29 -11.33
C VAL A 493 -11.40 9.40 -11.88
N VAL A 494 -12.36 9.30 -10.96
CA VAL A 494 -13.80 9.48 -11.23
C VAL A 494 -14.06 10.82 -11.90
N GLY A 495 -14.97 10.85 -12.88
CA GLY A 495 -15.35 12.02 -13.66
C GLY A 495 -14.32 12.43 -14.73
N ARG A 496 -13.19 11.71 -14.85
CA ARG A 496 -12.16 11.97 -15.86
C ARG A 496 -11.81 10.72 -16.69
N VAL A 497 -11.68 9.57 -16.03
CA VAL A 497 -11.35 8.28 -16.68
C VAL A 497 -12.47 7.29 -16.49
N VAL A 498 -13.09 7.27 -15.31
CA VAL A 498 -14.27 6.45 -15.03
C VAL A 498 -15.46 7.31 -14.65
N ASP A 499 -16.66 6.80 -14.91
CA ASP A 499 -17.93 7.39 -14.48
C ASP A 499 -18.21 7.08 -12.99
N PRO A 500 -19.32 7.58 -12.38
CA PRO A 500 -19.69 7.27 -11.01
C PRO A 500 -20.02 5.79 -10.75
N HIS A 501 -20.23 4.97 -11.78
CA HIS A 501 -20.38 3.52 -11.69
C HIS A 501 -19.07 2.76 -11.88
N LEU A 502 -17.96 3.51 -11.95
CA LEU A 502 -16.61 3.02 -12.21
C LEU A 502 -16.41 2.37 -13.59
N LYS A 503 -17.32 2.59 -14.55
CA LYS A 503 -17.14 2.20 -15.94
C LYS A 503 -16.17 3.17 -16.62
N VAL A 504 -15.26 2.64 -17.45
CA VAL A 504 -14.35 3.48 -18.22
C VAL A 504 -15.14 4.28 -19.25
N ILE A 505 -15.01 5.61 -19.22
CA ILE A 505 -15.81 6.53 -20.02
C ILE A 505 -15.61 6.23 -21.51
N GLY A 506 -16.72 6.00 -22.24
CA GLY A 506 -16.72 5.69 -23.65
C GLY A 506 -16.30 4.27 -24.02
N MET A 507 -16.17 3.37 -23.03
CA MET A 507 -15.88 1.95 -23.23
C MET A 507 -17.00 1.10 -22.65
N ASP A 508 -17.36 0.02 -23.35
CA ASP A 508 -18.27 -0.99 -22.87
C ASP A 508 -17.53 -2.17 -22.23
N SER A 509 -18.19 -2.85 -21.29
CA SER A 509 -17.67 -4.05 -20.62
C SER A 509 -16.31 -3.86 -19.93
N LEU A 510 -15.99 -2.65 -19.47
CA LEU A 510 -14.73 -2.31 -18.81
C LEU A 510 -14.97 -1.41 -17.60
N ARG A 511 -14.51 -1.87 -16.42
CA ARG A 511 -14.52 -1.09 -15.16
C ARG A 511 -13.15 -1.06 -14.50
N ILE A 512 -13.00 -0.15 -13.53
CA ILE A 512 -11.83 -0.07 -12.66
C ILE A 512 -12.31 -0.03 -11.22
N VAL A 513 -11.89 -1.00 -10.41
CA VAL A 513 -12.26 -1.09 -8.99
C VAL A 513 -10.98 -1.24 -8.16
N ASP A 514 -10.28 -0.14 -7.93
CA ASP A 514 -9.10 -0.04 -7.08
C ASP A 514 -8.78 1.42 -6.71
N GLY A 515 -7.64 1.69 -6.08
CA GLY A 515 -7.24 3.03 -5.65
C GLY A 515 -6.93 4.01 -6.77
N SER A 516 -6.84 3.56 -8.03
CA SER A 516 -6.62 4.47 -9.17
C SER A 516 -7.81 5.39 -9.43
N VAL A 517 -9.00 5.01 -8.98
CA VAL A 517 -10.23 5.81 -9.20
C VAL A 517 -10.38 6.95 -8.18
N PHE A 518 -9.62 6.96 -7.09
CA PHE A 518 -9.75 7.97 -6.05
C PHE A 518 -9.19 9.31 -6.49
N SER A 519 -10.02 10.34 -6.42
CA SER A 519 -9.64 11.76 -6.60
C SER A 519 -9.24 12.42 -5.28
N VAL A 520 -9.52 11.78 -4.16
CA VAL A 520 -9.19 12.22 -2.80
C VAL A 520 -8.77 11.01 -1.97
N SER A 521 -7.85 11.21 -1.03
CA SER A 521 -7.42 10.17 -0.09
C SER A 521 -8.54 9.83 0.90
N PRO A 522 -8.64 8.57 1.37
CA PRO A 522 -9.53 8.22 2.48
C PRO A 522 -9.24 8.95 3.82
N GLY A 523 -8.18 9.76 3.88
CA GLY A 523 -7.76 10.49 5.09
C GLY A 523 -6.94 9.64 6.05
N THR A 524 -6.88 8.34 5.84
CA THR A 524 -6.17 7.33 6.64
C THR A 524 -5.43 6.35 5.74
N ASN A 525 -4.96 5.24 6.31
CA ASN A 525 -4.34 4.14 5.55
C ASN A 525 -5.41 3.49 4.65
N PRO A 526 -5.19 3.36 3.32
CA PRO A 526 -6.28 3.13 2.37
C PRO A 526 -6.79 1.69 2.33
N GLN A 527 -6.12 0.71 2.93
CA GLN A 527 -6.46 -0.70 2.79
C GLN A 527 -7.91 -1.03 3.18
N ALA A 528 -8.41 -0.44 4.29
CA ALA A 528 -9.78 -0.63 4.76
C ALA A 528 -10.80 -0.21 3.69
N THR A 529 -10.60 0.99 3.15
CA THR A 529 -11.48 1.59 2.14
C THR A 529 -11.42 0.84 0.81
N LEU A 530 -10.23 0.35 0.42
CA LEU A 530 -10.08 -0.45 -0.81
C LEU A 530 -10.75 -1.82 -0.71
N MET A 531 -10.67 -2.49 0.44
CA MET A 531 -11.39 -3.75 0.64
C MET A 531 -12.90 -3.52 0.68
N MET A 532 -13.35 -2.48 1.35
CA MET A 532 -14.75 -2.05 1.35
C MET A 532 -15.23 -1.74 -0.08
N LEU A 533 -14.45 -1.00 -0.86
CA LEU A 533 -14.75 -0.66 -2.26
C LEU A 533 -15.01 -1.92 -3.10
N GLY A 534 -14.12 -2.92 -3.00
CA GLY A 534 -14.28 -4.18 -3.74
C GLY A 534 -15.57 -4.91 -3.38
N ARG A 535 -15.89 -4.99 -2.09
CA ARG A 535 -17.16 -5.60 -1.61
C ARG A 535 -18.37 -4.79 -2.06
N TYR A 536 -18.35 -3.47 -1.87
CA TYR A 536 -19.43 -2.54 -2.24
C TYR A 536 -19.76 -2.62 -3.73
N PHE A 537 -18.75 -2.45 -4.60
CA PHE A 537 -18.98 -2.51 -6.04
C PHE A 537 -19.31 -3.92 -6.54
N GLY A 538 -18.83 -4.96 -5.86
CA GLY A 538 -19.29 -6.31 -6.13
C GLY A 538 -20.81 -6.45 -6.01
N PHE A 539 -21.42 -5.91 -4.96
CA PHE A 539 -22.88 -5.87 -4.81
C PHE A 539 -23.56 -4.98 -5.85
N LYS A 540 -23.04 -3.79 -6.09
CA LYS A 540 -23.61 -2.85 -7.08
C LYS A 540 -23.67 -3.51 -8.47
N ILE A 541 -22.60 -4.18 -8.89
CA ILE A 541 -22.54 -4.88 -10.19
C ILE A 541 -23.55 -6.04 -10.25
N ILE A 542 -23.69 -6.81 -9.16
CA ILE A 542 -24.70 -7.90 -9.11
C ILE A 542 -26.12 -7.32 -9.26
N THR A 543 -26.42 -6.24 -8.57
CA THR A 543 -27.73 -5.57 -8.64
C THR A 543 -27.98 -5.04 -10.05
N GLU A 544 -27.05 -4.26 -10.60
CA GLU A 544 -27.15 -3.74 -11.97
C GLU A 544 -27.45 -4.85 -12.97
N ARG A 545 -26.72 -5.97 -12.90
CA ARG A 545 -26.91 -7.08 -13.87
C ARG A 545 -28.24 -7.82 -13.70
N ASN A 546 -28.79 -7.87 -12.50
CA ASN A 546 -30.10 -8.49 -12.25
C ASN A 546 -31.26 -7.61 -12.74
N ASP A 547 -31.09 -6.29 -12.74
CA ASP A 547 -32.08 -5.34 -13.24
C ASP A 547 -32.22 -5.38 -14.79
N TYR A 548 -31.24 -5.95 -15.49
CA TYR A 548 -31.26 -6.18 -16.95
C TYR A 548 -31.86 -7.55 -17.35
N LYS A 549 -32.23 -8.40 -16.40
CA LYS A 549 -32.92 -9.67 -16.66
C LYS A 549 -34.44 -9.54 -16.52
#